data_3add499849373f89f6da9c4894453a2f
#
_entry.id   3add499849373f89f6da9c4894453a2f
#
_cell.length_a   1.000
_cell.length_b   1.000
_cell.length_c   1.000
_cell.angle_alpha   90.00
_cell.angle_beta   90.00
_cell.angle_gamma   90.00
#
_symmetry.space_group_name_H-M   'P 1'
#
loop_
_entity.id
_entity.type
_entity.pdbx_description
1 polymer ?
#
loop_
_entity_poly.entity_id
_entity_poly.type
_entity_poly.pdbx_seq_one_letter_code
_entity_poly.pdbx_strand_id
1 'polypeptide(L)'
;RREGDGFVGGTMYCLDDAGRHGMAIFFSLCCILAAFGVGNLVQSNAIADVLAGVGAKPLFSAALLALLLALVIFDGRSRIAAVNAFLVPLFSALYILAMLFIILQNASAFLDALRRIFSEAFGLRAAAGGFSASLLSAALRVGVSKGIFSSEAGMGSSPIAHAAAEGTTPYRQGLWG
;
A
#
# COMPACT_ATOMS: atom_id res chain seq x y z
N ARG A 1 -19.57 9.05 11.10
CA ARG A 1 -20.77 9.88 10.86
C ARG A 1 -21.72 9.15 9.91
N ARG A 2 -23.01 9.16 10.17
CA ARG A 2 -24.01 8.57 9.27
C ARG A 2 -24.49 9.64 8.29
N GLU A 3 -24.43 9.35 7.01
CA GLU A 3 -24.86 10.28 5.95
C GLU A 3 -25.70 9.51 4.94
N GLY A 4 -27.01 9.78 4.86
CA GLY A 4 -27.95 8.97 4.09
C GLY A 4 -28.00 7.51 4.60
N ASP A 5 -27.96 6.56 3.66
CA ASP A 5 -27.99 5.11 3.95
C ASP A 5 -26.62 4.50 4.28
N GLY A 6 -25.55 5.31 4.34
CA GLY A 6 -24.19 4.83 4.54
C GLY A 6 -23.44 5.50 5.69
N PHE A 7 -22.33 4.86 6.07
CA PHE A 7 -21.36 5.46 6.98
C PHE A 7 -20.27 6.16 6.16
N VAL A 8 -19.94 7.38 6.58
CA VAL A 8 -18.81 8.15 6.08
C VAL A 8 -17.86 8.42 7.23
N GLY A 9 -16.57 8.38 6.95
CA GLY A 9 -15.53 8.63 7.93
C GLY A 9 -14.24 9.07 7.28
N GLY A 10 -13.29 9.39 8.10
CA GLY A 10 -12.01 9.89 7.70
C GLY A 10 -11.58 11.05 8.57
N THR A 11 -10.32 11.41 8.49
CA THR A 11 -9.71 12.47 9.29
C THR A 11 -10.41 13.82 9.09
N MET A 12 -10.92 14.09 7.87
CA MET A 12 -11.65 15.33 7.59
C MET A 12 -12.93 15.47 8.45
N TYR A 13 -13.67 14.38 8.65
CA TYR A 13 -14.88 14.41 9.49
C TYR A 13 -14.55 14.59 10.97
N CYS A 14 -13.46 13.97 11.44
CA CYS A 14 -13.00 14.17 12.81
C CYS A 14 -12.58 15.62 13.08
N LEU A 15 -11.90 16.24 12.11
CA LEU A 15 -11.51 17.66 12.19
C LEU A 15 -12.71 18.59 12.17
N ASP A 16 -13.70 18.27 11.33
CA ASP A 16 -14.95 19.02 11.22
C ASP A 16 -15.77 18.96 12.51
N ASP A 17 -15.95 17.76 13.06
CA ASP A 17 -16.64 17.54 14.34
C ASP A 17 -15.91 18.20 15.52
N ALA A 18 -14.57 18.38 15.44
CA ALA A 18 -13.76 19.13 16.39
C ALA A 18 -13.83 20.66 16.20
N GLY A 19 -14.68 21.16 15.30
CA GLY A 19 -14.85 22.58 15.01
C GLY A 19 -13.73 23.21 14.17
N ARG A 20 -12.86 22.40 13.56
CA ARG A 20 -11.71 22.86 12.77
C ARG A 20 -12.00 22.78 11.26
N HIS A 21 -13.06 23.40 10.80
CA HIS A 21 -13.52 23.35 9.40
C HIS A 21 -12.44 23.70 8.37
N GLY A 22 -11.63 24.74 8.63
CA GLY A 22 -10.53 25.12 7.73
C GLY A 22 -9.49 24.02 7.54
N MET A 23 -9.14 23.32 8.63
CA MET A 23 -8.21 22.17 8.56
C MET A 23 -8.83 20.97 7.87
N ALA A 24 -10.13 20.72 8.05
CA ALA A 24 -10.85 19.66 7.38
C ALA A 24 -10.86 19.86 5.87
N ILE A 25 -11.13 21.09 5.40
CA ILE A 25 -11.09 21.44 3.98
C ILE A 25 -9.67 21.31 3.42
N PHE A 26 -8.67 21.85 4.12
CA PHE A 26 -7.27 21.74 3.71
C PHE A 26 -6.82 20.28 3.59
N PHE A 27 -7.14 19.44 4.58
CA PHE A 27 -6.85 18.02 4.54
C PHE A 27 -7.53 17.33 3.34
N SER A 28 -8.81 17.64 3.08
CA SER A 28 -9.54 17.08 1.94
C SER A 28 -8.91 17.44 0.60
N LEU A 29 -8.47 18.68 0.43
CA LEU A 29 -7.76 19.12 -0.77
C LEU A 29 -6.42 18.39 -0.93
N CYS A 30 -5.65 18.25 0.15
CA CYS A 30 -4.41 17.47 0.13
C CYS A 30 -4.65 15.99 -0.23
N CYS A 31 -5.72 15.38 0.29
CA CYS A 31 -6.10 14.01 -0.07
C CYS A 31 -6.45 13.87 -1.57
N ILE A 32 -7.17 14.83 -2.14
CA ILE A 32 -7.49 14.84 -3.56
C ILE A 32 -6.20 14.90 -4.39
N LEU A 33 -5.30 15.81 -4.07
CA LEU A 33 -4.01 15.93 -4.77
C LEU A 33 -3.15 14.67 -4.62
N ALA A 34 -3.12 14.09 -3.42
CA ALA A 34 -2.40 12.85 -3.15
C ALA A 34 -2.99 11.66 -3.95
N ALA A 35 -4.31 11.58 -4.09
CA ALA A 35 -4.97 10.54 -4.85
C ALA A 35 -4.59 10.55 -6.34
N PHE A 36 -4.31 11.73 -6.92
CA PHE A 36 -3.82 11.83 -8.30
C PHE A 36 -2.37 11.39 -8.47
N GLY A 37 -1.51 11.54 -7.45
CA GLY A 37 -0.06 11.41 -7.61
C GLY A 37 0.58 10.23 -6.88
N VAL A 38 0.24 10.00 -5.63
CA VAL A 38 1.10 9.19 -4.76
C VAL A 38 0.88 7.67 -4.93
N GLY A 39 -0.35 7.20 -4.79
CA GLY A 39 -0.64 5.75 -4.84
C GLY A 39 -0.76 5.23 -6.28
N ASN A 40 -1.62 5.85 -7.06
CA ASN A 40 -2.03 5.35 -8.37
C ASN A 40 -0.91 5.33 -9.41
N LEU A 41 -0.04 6.35 -9.41
CA LEU A 41 1.07 6.43 -10.38
C LEU A 41 2.11 5.34 -10.16
N VAL A 42 2.44 5.00 -8.91
CA VAL A 42 3.43 3.96 -8.59
C VAL A 42 2.94 2.60 -9.06
N GLN A 43 1.69 2.24 -8.75
CA GLN A 43 1.08 0.98 -9.16
C GLN A 43 0.93 0.89 -10.69
N SER A 44 0.42 1.94 -11.31
CA SER A 44 0.24 1.97 -12.77
C SER A 44 1.57 1.87 -13.52
N ASN A 45 2.61 2.53 -13.01
CA ASN A 45 3.95 2.44 -13.61
C ASN A 45 4.53 1.03 -13.46
N ALA A 46 4.40 0.40 -12.29
CA ALA A 46 4.89 -0.95 -12.07
C ALA A 46 4.21 -1.97 -13.01
N ILE A 47 2.90 -1.84 -13.24
CA ILE A 47 2.17 -2.70 -14.17
C ILE A 47 2.61 -2.42 -15.62
N ALA A 48 2.78 -1.14 -15.97
CA ALA A 48 3.24 -0.75 -17.30
C ALA A 48 4.64 -1.30 -17.61
N ASP A 49 5.55 -1.27 -16.64
CA ASP A 49 6.91 -1.81 -16.78
C ASP A 49 6.89 -3.33 -17.00
N VAL A 50 6.06 -4.06 -16.26
CA VAL A 50 5.90 -5.52 -16.46
C VAL A 50 5.33 -5.83 -17.84
N LEU A 51 4.31 -5.10 -18.28
CA LEU A 51 3.70 -5.28 -19.60
C LEU A 51 4.67 -4.89 -20.74
N ALA A 52 5.48 -3.86 -20.53
CA ALA A 52 6.54 -3.49 -21.48
C ALA A 52 7.60 -4.59 -21.61
N GLY A 53 7.92 -5.31 -20.53
CA GLY A 53 8.81 -6.46 -20.54
C GLY A 53 8.33 -7.61 -21.44
N VAL A 54 7.03 -7.74 -21.68
CA VAL A 54 6.44 -8.70 -22.64
C VAL A 54 6.11 -8.07 -24.00
N GLY A 55 6.60 -6.85 -24.27
CA GLY A 55 6.47 -6.16 -25.55
C GLY A 55 5.18 -5.38 -25.75
N ALA A 56 4.39 -5.14 -24.71
CA ALA A 56 3.18 -4.34 -24.80
C ALA A 56 3.51 -2.84 -24.96
N LYS A 57 2.80 -2.17 -25.87
CA LYS A 57 2.95 -0.71 -26.03
C LYS A 57 2.35 0.04 -24.83
N PRO A 58 2.96 1.15 -24.37
CA PRO A 58 2.46 1.92 -23.22
C PRO A 58 0.98 2.34 -23.33
N LEU A 59 0.56 2.73 -24.52
CA LEU A 59 -0.83 3.10 -24.77
C LEU A 59 -1.81 1.93 -24.58
N PHE A 60 -1.41 0.72 -24.98
CA PHE A 60 -2.20 -0.49 -24.76
C PHE A 60 -2.31 -0.81 -23.27
N SER A 61 -1.22 -0.71 -22.52
CA SER A 61 -1.19 -0.92 -21.07
C SER A 61 -2.10 0.09 -20.35
N ALA A 62 -2.03 1.36 -20.73
CA ALA A 62 -2.87 2.41 -20.16
C ALA A 62 -4.36 2.18 -20.47
N ALA A 63 -4.70 1.84 -21.71
CA ALA A 63 -6.08 1.57 -22.12
C ALA A 63 -6.65 0.33 -21.40
N LEU A 64 -5.88 -0.74 -21.29
CA LEU A 64 -6.26 -1.95 -20.57
C LEU A 64 -6.53 -1.66 -19.09
N LEU A 65 -5.62 -0.95 -18.41
CA LEU A 65 -5.81 -0.58 -17.02
C LEU A 65 -7.01 0.32 -16.80
N ALA A 66 -7.19 1.33 -17.66
CA ALA A 66 -8.35 2.22 -17.59
C ALA A 66 -9.66 1.46 -17.76
N LEU A 67 -9.72 0.52 -18.71
CA LEU A 67 -10.89 -0.32 -18.94
C LEU A 67 -11.20 -1.21 -17.73
N LEU A 68 -10.19 -1.90 -17.19
CA LEU A 68 -10.39 -2.78 -16.03
C LEU A 68 -10.84 -1.99 -14.80
N LEU A 69 -10.24 -0.82 -14.54
CA LEU A 69 -10.64 0.05 -13.45
C LEU A 69 -12.06 0.58 -13.64
N ALA A 70 -12.42 1.01 -14.85
CA ALA A 70 -13.76 1.47 -15.15
C ALA A 70 -14.81 0.40 -14.85
N LEU A 71 -14.58 -0.85 -15.28
CA LEU A 71 -15.50 -1.98 -15.02
C LEU A 71 -15.73 -2.25 -13.53
N VAL A 72 -14.72 -1.98 -12.69
CA VAL A 72 -14.84 -2.16 -11.23
C VAL A 72 -15.51 -0.97 -10.56
N ILE A 73 -15.21 0.27 -11.01
CA ILE A 73 -15.66 1.50 -10.35
C ILE A 73 -17.12 1.83 -10.66
N PHE A 74 -17.63 1.48 -11.84
CA PHE A 74 -19.00 1.86 -12.26
C PHE A 74 -20.11 1.39 -11.31
N ASP A 75 -19.96 0.26 -10.62
CA ASP A 75 -20.95 -0.24 -9.67
C ASP A 75 -20.72 0.27 -8.22
N GLY A 76 -19.79 1.19 -8.02
CA GLY A 76 -19.58 1.87 -6.75
C GLY A 76 -18.80 1.09 -5.69
N ARG A 77 -18.87 1.58 -4.44
CA ARG A 77 -18.03 1.14 -3.33
C ARG A 77 -18.16 -0.34 -2.97
N SER A 78 -19.36 -0.89 -3.04
CA SER A 78 -19.62 -2.30 -2.69
C SER A 78 -18.92 -3.27 -3.64
N ARG A 79 -18.88 -2.94 -4.93
CA ARG A 79 -18.18 -3.75 -5.93
C ARG A 79 -16.67 -3.68 -5.77
N ILE A 80 -16.13 -2.50 -5.51
CA ILE A 80 -14.70 -2.34 -5.21
C ILE A 80 -14.30 -3.21 -4.01
N ALA A 81 -15.09 -3.17 -2.94
CA ALA A 81 -14.86 -3.99 -1.75
C ALA A 81 -14.95 -5.50 -2.05
N ALA A 82 -15.96 -5.93 -2.80
CA ALA A 82 -16.15 -7.34 -3.16
C ALA A 82 -15.02 -7.86 -4.07
N VAL A 83 -14.60 -7.07 -5.07
CA VAL A 83 -13.49 -7.43 -5.96
C VAL A 83 -12.18 -7.53 -5.17
N ASN A 84 -11.90 -6.58 -4.28
CA ASN A 84 -10.71 -6.62 -3.44
C ASN A 84 -10.74 -7.79 -2.44
N ALA A 85 -11.88 -8.09 -1.84
CA ALA A 85 -12.04 -9.22 -0.93
C ALA A 85 -11.74 -10.57 -1.59
N PHE A 86 -11.92 -10.69 -2.90
CA PHE A 86 -11.56 -11.88 -3.67
C PHE A 86 -10.13 -11.83 -4.20
N LEU A 87 -9.73 -10.72 -4.85
CA LEU A 87 -8.43 -10.61 -5.53
C LEU A 87 -7.25 -10.58 -4.54
N VAL A 88 -7.39 -9.88 -3.41
CA VAL A 88 -6.28 -9.75 -2.46
C VAL A 88 -5.86 -11.10 -1.86
N PRO A 89 -6.77 -11.93 -1.31
CA PRO A 89 -6.37 -13.26 -0.83
C PRO A 89 -5.84 -14.16 -1.95
N LEU A 90 -6.44 -14.10 -3.14
CA LEU A 90 -5.99 -14.90 -4.29
C LEU A 90 -4.55 -14.57 -4.67
N PHE A 91 -4.23 -13.29 -4.90
CA PHE A 91 -2.89 -12.87 -5.27
C PHE A 91 -1.88 -13.09 -4.13
N SER A 92 -2.29 -12.87 -2.89
CA SER A 92 -1.45 -13.18 -1.73
C SER A 92 -1.10 -14.66 -1.65
N ALA A 93 -2.08 -15.53 -1.85
CA ALA A 93 -1.86 -16.98 -1.87
C ALA A 93 -0.92 -17.39 -3.02
N LEU A 94 -1.17 -16.89 -4.23
CA LEU A 94 -0.31 -17.16 -5.39
C LEU A 94 1.13 -16.68 -5.15
N TYR A 95 1.29 -15.50 -4.58
CA TYR A 95 2.61 -14.96 -4.25
C TYR A 95 3.33 -15.82 -3.21
N ILE A 96 2.66 -16.20 -2.12
CA ILE A 96 3.24 -17.06 -1.08
C ILE A 96 3.63 -18.42 -1.66
N LEU A 97 2.76 -19.04 -2.46
CA LEU A 97 3.05 -20.33 -3.11
C LEU A 97 4.25 -20.22 -4.06
N ALA A 98 4.32 -19.16 -4.87
CA ALA A 98 5.45 -18.92 -5.76
C ALA A 98 6.77 -18.74 -4.97
N MET A 99 6.75 -17.97 -3.88
CA MET A 99 7.92 -17.77 -3.02
C MET A 99 8.33 -19.07 -2.33
N LEU A 100 7.40 -19.84 -1.80
CA LEU A 100 7.68 -21.16 -1.21
C LEU A 100 8.29 -22.11 -2.23
N PHE A 101 7.77 -22.14 -3.44
CA PHE A 101 8.33 -22.97 -4.52
C PHE A 101 9.78 -22.60 -4.83
N ILE A 102 10.10 -21.32 -4.95
CA ILE A 102 11.46 -20.84 -5.19
C ILE A 102 12.39 -21.22 -4.02
N ILE A 103 11.93 -21.03 -2.78
CA ILE A 103 12.71 -21.38 -1.57
C ILE A 103 12.98 -22.87 -1.52
N LEU A 104 11.99 -23.71 -1.81
CA LEU A 104 12.15 -25.16 -1.79
C LEU A 104 13.13 -25.64 -2.86
N GLN A 105 13.12 -25.04 -4.04
CA GLN A 105 14.10 -25.36 -5.10
C GLN A 105 15.52 -24.88 -4.77
N ASN A 106 15.67 -23.86 -3.92
CA ASN A 106 16.95 -23.21 -3.61
C ASN A 106 17.22 -23.18 -2.10
N ALA A 107 16.93 -24.27 -1.37
CA ALA A 107 16.98 -24.30 0.09
C ALA A 107 18.37 -23.96 0.65
N SER A 108 19.45 -24.38 0.00
CA SER A 108 20.82 -24.03 0.40
C SER A 108 21.10 -22.53 0.28
N ALA A 109 20.72 -21.95 -0.87
CA ALA A 109 20.86 -20.52 -1.12
C ALA A 109 20.02 -19.68 -0.14
N PHE A 110 18.83 -20.16 0.23
CA PHE A 110 17.99 -19.52 1.24
C PHE A 110 18.64 -19.49 2.63
N LEU A 111 19.21 -20.64 3.07
CA LEU A 111 19.92 -20.71 4.35
C LEU A 111 21.17 -19.81 4.35
N ASP A 112 21.91 -19.76 3.26
CA ASP A 112 23.08 -18.89 3.14
C ASP A 112 22.68 -17.41 3.11
N ALA A 113 21.58 -17.05 2.46
CA ALA A 113 21.04 -15.70 2.51
C ALA A 113 20.64 -15.29 3.93
N LEU A 114 19.95 -16.16 4.67
CA LEU A 114 19.63 -15.90 6.08
C LEU A 114 20.88 -15.70 6.94
N ARG A 115 21.87 -16.57 6.81
CA ARG A 115 23.14 -16.45 7.52
C ARG A 115 23.82 -15.11 7.23
N ARG A 116 23.85 -14.70 5.95
CA ARG A 116 24.41 -13.39 5.56
C ARG A 116 23.63 -12.25 6.18
N ILE A 117 22.31 -12.25 6.12
CA ILE A 117 21.46 -11.21 6.73
C ILE A 117 21.80 -11.04 8.21
N PHE A 118 21.84 -12.15 8.97
CA PHE A 118 22.16 -12.09 10.40
C PHE A 118 23.62 -11.69 10.67
N SER A 119 24.59 -12.24 9.91
CA SER A 119 25.98 -11.91 10.10
C SER A 119 26.32 -10.47 9.75
N GLU A 120 25.66 -9.90 8.73
CA GLU A 120 25.87 -8.51 8.32
C GLU A 120 25.10 -7.53 9.22
N ALA A 121 23.90 -7.88 9.70
CA ALA A 121 23.14 -7.05 10.62
C ALA A 121 23.81 -6.90 12.00
N PHE A 122 24.43 -7.97 12.49
CA PHE A 122 25.07 -8.00 13.83
C PHE A 122 26.61 -8.02 13.78
N GLY A 123 27.20 -8.03 12.59
CA GLY A 123 28.65 -8.06 12.41
C GLY A 123 29.33 -6.73 12.71
N LEU A 124 30.48 -6.78 13.39
CA LEU A 124 31.33 -5.62 13.67
C LEU A 124 31.81 -4.85 12.42
N ARG A 125 31.69 -5.43 11.23
CA ARG A 125 31.98 -4.74 9.97
C ARG A 125 31.01 -3.59 9.67
N ALA A 126 29.77 -3.65 10.14
CA ALA A 126 28.82 -2.55 10.06
C ALA A 126 29.25 -1.33 10.90
N ALA A 127 30.00 -1.58 11.99
CA ALA A 127 30.47 -0.53 12.88
C ALA A 127 31.81 0.11 12.44
N ALA A 128 32.61 -0.55 11.60
CA ALA A 128 34.00 -0.16 11.31
C ALA A 128 34.19 0.66 10.02
N GLY A 129 33.18 0.85 9.18
CA GLY A 129 33.35 1.49 7.87
C GLY A 129 32.51 2.74 7.68
N GLY A 130 33.16 3.91 7.64
CA GLY A 130 32.51 5.18 7.28
C GLY A 130 31.81 5.19 5.90
N PHE A 131 32.15 4.25 5.04
CA PHE A 131 31.46 3.98 3.78
C PHE A 131 30.10 3.26 4.01
N SER A 132 29.98 2.49 5.07
CA SER A 132 28.76 1.78 5.47
C SER A 132 27.71 2.74 6.06
N ALA A 133 28.10 3.87 6.64
CA ALA A 133 27.17 4.80 7.27
C ALA A 133 26.26 5.49 6.23
N SER A 134 26.78 5.83 5.05
CA SER A 134 25.97 6.43 3.98
C SER A 134 25.00 5.43 3.35
N LEU A 135 25.44 4.18 3.14
CA LEU A 135 24.60 3.09 2.65
C LEU A 135 23.53 2.68 3.66
N LEU A 136 23.89 2.60 4.95
CA LEU A 136 22.95 2.34 6.02
C LEU A 136 21.91 3.45 6.14
N SER A 137 22.34 4.71 6.09
CA SER A 137 21.44 5.88 6.09
C SER A 137 20.49 5.86 4.89
N ALA A 138 21.00 5.54 3.70
CA ALA A 138 20.17 5.40 2.50
C ALA A 138 19.18 4.22 2.61
N ALA A 139 19.62 3.07 3.08
CA ALA A 139 18.78 1.90 3.30
C ALA A 139 17.68 2.16 4.34
N LEU A 140 18.02 2.79 5.47
CA LEU A 140 17.06 3.19 6.48
C LEU A 140 16.04 4.19 5.93
N ARG A 141 16.52 5.21 5.20
CA ARG A 141 15.62 6.22 4.59
C ARG A 141 14.64 5.56 3.63
N VAL A 142 15.12 4.70 2.72
CA VAL A 142 14.28 4.01 1.75
C VAL A 142 13.36 3.01 2.45
N GLY A 143 13.87 2.22 3.39
CA GLY A 143 13.09 1.23 4.12
C GLY A 143 11.97 1.85 4.95
N VAL A 144 12.27 2.90 5.73
CA VAL A 144 11.28 3.63 6.53
C VAL A 144 10.25 4.30 5.61
N SER A 145 10.71 4.95 4.53
CA SER A 145 9.81 5.58 3.55
C SER A 145 8.84 4.57 2.94
N LYS A 146 9.32 3.39 2.54
CA LYS A 146 8.48 2.32 2.00
C LYS A 146 7.52 1.74 3.04
N GLY A 147 7.97 1.58 4.29
CA GLY A 147 7.12 1.13 5.39
C GLY A 147 5.98 2.10 5.69
N ILE A 148 6.26 3.40 5.78
CA ILE A 148 5.25 4.45 5.98
C ILE A 148 4.28 4.49 4.81
N PHE A 149 4.79 4.43 3.57
CA PHE A 149 3.97 4.42 2.37
C PHE A 149 3.02 3.22 2.32
N SER A 150 3.50 2.03 2.70
CA SER A 150 2.72 0.79 2.71
C SER A 150 1.63 0.78 3.78
N SER A 151 1.91 1.34 4.97
CA SER A 151 0.95 1.34 6.08
C SER A 151 -0.10 2.44 6.00
N GLU A 152 0.17 3.52 5.24
CA GLU A 152 -0.65 4.74 5.18
C GLU A 152 -0.95 5.40 6.54
N ALA A 153 -0.40 4.86 7.64
CA ALA A 153 -0.74 5.23 9.00
C ALA A 153 -0.48 6.70 9.35
N GLY A 154 0.45 7.36 8.69
CA GLY A 154 0.76 8.78 8.91
C GLY A 154 0.00 9.75 8.01
N MET A 155 -0.68 9.25 6.97
CA MET A 155 -1.31 10.08 5.94
C MET A 155 -2.79 10.40 6.23
N GLY A 156 -3.41 9.71 7.20
CA GLY A 156 -4.81 9.90 7.55
C GLY A 156 -5.83 9.40 6.52
N SER A 157 -5.38 8.65 5.51
CA SER A 157 -6.22 8.03 4.47
C SER A 157 -6.87 6.73 4.95
N SER A 158 -6.17 5.95 5.78
CA SER A 158 -6.66 4.68 6.35
C SER A 158 -8.06 4.78 6.98
N PRO A 159 -8.40 5.79 7.80
CA PRO A 159 -9.76 5.93 8.36
C PRO A 159 -10.87 6.08 7.31
N ILE A 160 -10.55 6.54 6.10
CA ILE A 160 -11.53 6.66 5.00
C ILE A 160 -11.94 5.26 4.52
N ALA A 161 -10.96 4.37 4.35
CA ALA A 161 -11.21 2.98 3.95
C ALA A 161 -11.96 2.21 5.05
N HIS A 162 -11.56 2.40 6.31
CA HIS A 162 -12.16 1.73 7.47
C HIS A 162 -13.61 2.18 7.75
N ALA A 163 -14.02 3.35 7.29
CA ALA A 163 -15.40 3.82 7.42
C ALA A 163 -16.41 2.97 6.64
N ALA A 164 -15.96 2.23 5.64
CA ALA A 164 -16.80 1.33 4.86
C ALA A 164 -17.03 -0.04 5.54
N ALA A 165 -16.40 -0.31 6.68
CA ALA A 165 -16.53 -1.59 7.38
C ALA A 165 -17.90 -1.70 8.06
N GLU A 166 -18.64 -2.76 7.72
CA GLU A 166 -19.95 -3.08 8.30
C GLU A 166 -19.83 -4.12 9.41
N GLY A 167 -20.79 -4.11 10.35
CA GLY A 167 -20.88 -5.12 11.42
C GLY A 167 -19.82 -5.03 12.51
N THR A 168 -19.08 -3.91 12.58
CA THR A 168 -18.04 -3.66 13.59
C THR A 168 -18.29 -2.34 14.34
N THR A 169 -17.67 -2.20 15.50
CA THR A 169 -17.69 -0.93 16.24
C THR A 169 -16.45 -0.09 15.85
N PRO A 170 -16.53 1.27 15.93
CA PRO A 170 -15.39 2.13 15.66
C PRO A 170 -14.15 1.78 16.47
N TYR A 171 -14.33 1.36 17.71
CA TYR A 171 -13.23 0.92 18.58
C TYR A 171 -12.55 -0.36 18.06
N ARG A 172 -13.34 -1.36 17.71
CA ARG A 172 -12.79 -2.61 17.14
C ARG A 172 -12.10 -2.36 15.82
N GLN A 173 -12.72 -1.55 14.97
CA GLN A 173 -12.12 -1.22 13.67
C GLN A 173 -10.81 -0.43 13.82
N GLY A 174 -10.69 0.45 14.79
CA GLY A 174 -9.46 1.17 15.08
C GLY A 174 -8.34 0.31 15.70
N LEU A 175 -8.68 -0.82 16.31
CA LEU A 175 -7.69 -1.80 16.79
C LEU A 175 -7.13 -2.69 15.67
N TRP A 176 -7.91 -2.92 14.62
CA TRP A 176 -7.53 -3.77 13.49
C TRP A 176 -6.90 -2.98 12.33
N GLY A 177 -7.13 -1.68 12.26
CA GLY A 177 -6.56 -0.75 11.28
C GLY A 177 -5.25 -0.14 11.73
#